data_056f95440aaa784ca7532f68a44f6fae
#
_entry.id   056f95440aaa784ca7532f68a44f6fae
#
_cell.length_a   1.000
_cell.length_b   1.000
_cell.length_c   1.000
_cell.angle_alpha   90.00
_cell.angle_beta   90.00
_cell.angle_gamma   90.00
#
_symmetry.space_group_name_H-M   'P 1'
#
loop_
_entity.id
_entity.type
_entity.pdbx_description
1 polymer ?
#
loop_
_entity_poly.entity_id
_entity_poly.type
_entity_poly.pdbx_seq_one_letter_code
_entity_poly.pdbx_strand_id
1 'polypeptide(L)'
;NKLDAHDAAFYKNMSMTNDGLAPAYTDDELELFRNGSDPRRYPNTDWQKLCLKNFAPEMQHTLTVTGGSEKIKAYTSLGFYDQKSLYKFDVNSFKRYNFRTNIVADFKEIGLKVTSSIEAYKTDLRSPNAKSGDSYYHTWGHIQNKAPWEIAYNPNGQIFNTPDNPLMEISPDAGYTKNENLSAIANLALEWSVPYVPGLRLKALGNYRINNDKSKSWKKSPLAYDWDGNPNDPGKPSLSKSYSNWSSYTVQGFANYDRTFNQVHTISATAGIEAYKLFKDDASLSREEYLLDVDQIGAGPVSTAKNSSSEGEEARAGVVARLKYDYASKYVAEASLRYDGSDNFPRGKRWGTFYAGSLAWVISEESFWQTLKDRHIFDQFKVRASYGEIGSDAIGRYAYLQSYGLNDRGYLLNGSWYPGFSEGALVSKDITWYTTRDFNIGFDFGSLNNRLSGSVDYFRKSTKGYLTSPSAVAYTCLLYTSPSPRDR
;
A
#
# COMPACT_ATOMS: atom_id res chain seq x y z
N ASN A 1 -17.91 -9.44 25.57
CA ASN A 1 -18.64 -10.70 25.73
C ASN A 1 -19.81 -10.68 24.75
N LYS A 2 -19.98 -11.75 23.98
CA LYS A 2 -21.19 -11.93 23.19
C LYS A 2 -22.31 -12.39 24.08
N LEU A 3 -23.53 -12.03 23.71
CA LEU A 3 -24.74 -12.59 24.31
C LEU A 3 -24.83 -14.08 23.98
N ASP A 4 -25.37 -14.87 24.89
CA ASP A 4 -25.79 -16.22 24.59
C ASP A 4 -27.06 -16.23 23.73
N ALA A 5 -27.53 -17.40 23.30
CA ALA A 5 -28.65 -17.50 22.38
C ALA A 5 -29.96 -17.00 23.01
N HIS A 6 -30.19 -17.28 24.31
CA HIS A 6 -31.38 -16.78 25.05
C HIS A 6 -31.38 -15.25 25.07
N ASP A 7 -30.28 -14.62 25.55
CA ASP A 7 -30.21 -13.16 25.68
C ASP A 7 -30.29 -12.48 24.33
N ALA A 8 -29.62 -13.04 23.31
CA ALA A 8 -29.66 -12.50 21.96
C ALA A 8 -31.09 -12.57 21.37
N ALA A 9 -31.80 -13.67 21.58
CA ALA A 9 -33.19 -13.83 21.15
C ALA A 9 -34.13 -12.88 21.90
N PHE A 10 -33.95 -12.73 23.22
CA PHE A 10 -34.69 -11.78 24.03
C PHE A 10 -34.52 -10.32 23.55
N TYR A 11 -33.29 -9.88 23.34
CA TYR A 11 -33.05 -8.51 22.83
C TYR A 11 -33.54 -8.32 21.39
N LYS A 12 -33.56 -9.38 20.57
CA LYS A 12 -34.16 -9.33 19.24
C LYS A 12 -35.67 -9.10 19.34
N ASN A 13 -36.36 -9.81 20.23
CA ASN A 13 -37.77 -9.60 20.50
C ASN A 13 -38.05 -8.16 20.97
N MET A 14 -37.24 -7.65 21.91
CA MET A 14 -37.36 -6.27 22.37
C MET A 14 -37.17 -5.24 21.25
N SER A 15 -36.20 -5.44 20.37
CA SER A 15 -35.98 -4.58 19.19
C SER A 15 -37.21 -4.59 18.28
N MET A 16 -37.74 -5.76 17.93
CA MET A 16 -38.90 -5.88 17.07
C MET A 16 -40.14 -5.23 17.68
N THR A 17 -40.35 -5.43 18.99
CA THR A 17 -41.47 -4.81 19.70
C THR A 17 -41.35 -3.28 19.71
N ASN A 18 -40.12 -2.74 19.87
CA ASN A 18 -39.89 -1.29 19.81
C ASN A 18 -40.17 -0.72 18.41
N ASP A 19 -39.95 -1.52 17.38
CA ASP A 19 -40.27 -1.16 15.98
C ASP A 19 -41.74 -1.38 15.62
N GLY A 20 -42.58 -1.78 16.58
CA GLY A 20 -44.02 -2.09 16.38
C GLY A 20 -44.30 -3.40 15.67
N LEU A 21 -43.32 -4.29 15.63
CA LEU A 21 -43.43 -5.64 15.03
C LEU A 21 -43.71 -6.70 16.09
N ALA A 22 -44.26 -7.84 15.67
CA ALA A 22 -44.44 -8.98 16.55
C ALA A 22 -43.07 -9.56 16.98
N PRO A 23 -42.93 -10.07 18.21
CA PRO A 23 -41.76 -10.79 18.64
C PRO A 23 -41.35 -11.92 17.70
N ALA A 24 -40.07 -12.11 17.47
CA ALA A 24 -39.55 -13.18 16.62
C ALA A 24 -39.65 -14.56 17.28
N TYR A 25 -39.63 -14.60 18.60
CA TYR A 25 -39.66 -15.83 19.41
C TYR A 25 -40.71 -15.72 20.49
N THR A 26 -41.41 -16.83 20.78
CA THR A 26 -42.34 -16.95 21.91
C THR A 26 -41.59 -17.15 23.22
N ASP A 27 -42.26 -16.99 24.36
CA ASP A 27 -41.66 -17.25 25.67
C ASP A 27 -41.22 -18.71 25.84
N ASP A 28 -41.99 -19.67 25.29
CA ASP A 28 -41.60 -21.10 25.27
C ASP A 28 -40.30 -21.31 24.45
N GLU A 29 -40.16 -20.64 23.32
CA GLU A 29 -38.94 -20.73 22.51
C GLU A 29 -37.75 -20.08 23.19
N LEU A 30 -37.93 -18.99 23.92
CA LEU A 30 -36.87 -18.40 24.74
C LEU A 30 -36.41 -19.37 25.84
N GLU A 31 -37.33 -20.10 26.45
CA GLU A 31 -37.01 -21.11 27.46
C GLU A 31 -36.26 -22.32 26.83
N LEU A 32 -36.56 -22.71 25.60
CA LEU A 32 -35.81 -23.75 24.86
C LEU A 32 -34.37 -23.32 24.58
N PHE A 33 -34.10 -22.04 24.28
CA PHE A 33 -32.73 -21.51 24.19
C PHE A 33 -32.01 -21.56 25.54
N ARG A 34 -32.73 -21.26 26.64
CA ARG A 34 -32.16 -21.24 27.99
C ARG A 34 -31.79 -22.62 28.48
N ASN A 35 -32.68 -23.57 28.36
CA ASN A 35 -32.52 -24.93 28.93
C ASN A 35 -31.80 -25.92 27.99
N GLY A 36 -31.64 -25.57 26.71
CA GLY A 36 -30.93 -26.38 25.72
C GLY A 36 -31.58 -27.71 25.40
N SER A 37 -32.88 -27.89 25.66
CA SER A 37 -33.58 -29.17 25.49
C SER A 37 -33.82 -29.54 24.02
N ASP A 38 -33.79 -28.58 23.11
CA ASP A 38 -33.86 -28.81 21.66
C ASP A 38 -32.69 -28.10 20.94
N PRO A 39 -31.48 -28.67 20.97
CA PRO A 39 -30.29 -28.05 20.38
C PRO A 39 -30.31 -28.04 18.85
N ARG A 40 -31.25 -28.73 18.22
CA ARG A 40 -31.44 -28.68 16.76
C ARG A 40 -32.13 -27.40 16.31
N ARG A 41 -33.16 -26.96 17.02
CA ARG A 41 -33.94 -25.78 16.68
C ARG A 41 -33.49 -24.54 17.43
N TYR A 42 -33.01 -24.73 18.65
CA TYR A 42 -32.64 -23.67 19.59
C TYR A 42 -31.22 -23.87 20.13
N PRO A 43 -30.19 -23.90 19.26
CA PRO A 43 -28.80 -24.07 19.69
C PRO A 43 -28.30 -22.85 20.43
N ASN A 44 -27.26 -23.06 21.27
CA ASN A 44 -26.55 -21.99 21.96
C ASN A 44 -25.04 -22.14 21.71
N THR A 45 -24.56 -21.48 20.67
CA THR A 45 -23.20 -21.63 20.17
C THR A 45 -22.33 -20.44 20.54
N ASP A 46 -21.30 -20.65 21.35
CA ASP A 46 -20.22 -19.66 21.59
C ASP A 46 -19.12 -19.82 20.52
N TRP A 47 -19.30 -19.10 19.40
CA TRP A 47 -18.37 -19.13 18.29
C TRP A 47 -16.97 -18.66 18.64
N GLN A 48 -16.83 -17.68 19.56
CA GLN A 48 -15.51 -17.22 20.00
C GLN A 48 -14.78 -18.32 20.76
N LYS A 49 -15.45 -18.97 21.73
CA LYS A 49 -14.87 -20.07 22.49
C LYS A 49 -14.54 -21.27 21.62
N LEU A 50 -15.32 -21.53 20.57
CA LEU A 50 -15.04 -22.63 19.64
C LEU A 50 -13.85 -22.34 18.72
N CYS A 51 -13.70 -21.13 18.23
CA CYS A 51 -12.73 -20.80 17.19
C CYS A 51 -11.43 -20.20 17.73
N LEU A 52 -11.44 -19.59 18.92
CA LEU A 52 -10.32 -18.82 19.44
C LEU A 52 -9.65 -19.48 20.65
N LYS A 53 -8.34 -19.27 20.76
CA LYS A 53 -7.53 -19.53 21.94
C LYS A 53 -7.63 -18.34 22.90
N ASN A 54 -7.36 -18.57 24.18
CA ASN A 54 -7.35 -17.50 25.18
C ASN A 54 -6.17 -16.52 25.02
N PHE A 55 -5.07 -16.98 24.42
CA PHE A 55 -3.88 -16.16 24.17
C PHE A 55 -3.15 -16.62 22.90
N ALA A 56 -2.46 -15.70 22.27
CA ALA A 56 -1.55 -15.98 21.14
C ALA A 56 -0.12 -15.61 21.57
N PRO A 57 0.84 -16.53 21.53
CA PRO A 57 2.22 -16.21 21.85
C PRO A 57 2.85 -15.34 20.74
N GLU A 58 3.64 -14.39 21.19
CA GLU A 58 4.46 -13.51 20.35
C GLU A 58 5.85 -13.45 20.95
N MET A 59 6.87 -13.54 20.12
CA MET A 59 8.25 -13.33 20.56
C MET A 59 9.04 -12.46 19.58
N GLN A 60 9.90 -11.63 20.15
CA GLN A 60 10.81 -10.79 19.40
C GLN A 60 12.21 -10.86 20.00
N HIS A 61 13.20 -11.09 19.15
CA HIS A 61 14.59 -11.06 19.51
C HIS A 61 15.33 -10.06 18.63
N THR A 62 16.14 -9.22 19.23
CA THR A 62 16.97 -8.27 18.50
C THR A 62 18.38 -8.30 19.06
N LEU A 63 19.35 -8.55 18.19
CA LEU A 63 20.76 -8.44 18.50
C LEU A 63 21.32 -7.22 17.77
N THR A 64 21.92 -6.31 18.51
CA THR A 64 22.54 -5.09 17.96
C THR A 64 23.99 -5.03 18.36
N VAL A 65 24.85 -4.80 17.38
CA VAL A 65 26.28 -4.58 17.58
C VAL A 65 26.64 -3.22 17.03
N THR A 66 27.27 -2.41 17.86
CA THR A 66 27.79 -1.10 17.48
C THR A 66 29.26 -1.03 17.83
N GLY A 67 30.05 -0.43 16.97
CA GLY A 67 31.46 -0.25 17.20
C GLY A 67 32.06 0.74 16.23
N GLY A 68 33.31 1.13 16.50
CA GLY A 68 34.00 2.02 15.58
C GLY A 68 35.11 2.81 16.22
N SER A 69 35.64 3.71 15.42
CA SER A 69 36.67 4.68 15.79
C SER A 69 36.16 6.09 15.46
N GLU A 70 37.00 7.10 15.63
CA GLU A 70 36.68 8.47 15.19
C GLU A 70 36.41 8.55 13.68
N LYS A 71 37.09 7.71 12.89
CA LYS A 71 37.00 7.71 11.42
C LYS A 71 35.91 6.78 10.89
N ILE A 72 35.65 5.64 11.53
CA ILE A 72 34.69 4.64 11.04
C ILE A 72 33.79 4.27 12.19
N LYS A 73 32.47 4.32 11.91
CA LYS A 73 31.42 3.88 12.82
C LYS A 73 30.54 2.84 12.10
N ALA A 74 30.27 1.74 12.78
CA ALA A 74 29.45 0.67 12.26
C ALA A 74 28.33 0.34 13.25
N TYR A 75 27.17 0.07 12.70
CA TYR A 75 25.99 -0.43 13.38
C TYR A 75 25.48 -1.64 12.60
N THR A 76 25.23 -2.75 13.29
CA THR A 76 24.59 -3.93 12.69
C THR A 76 23.53 -4.46 13.63
N SER A 77 22.36 -4.81 13.08
CA SER A 77 21.25 -5.36 13.83
C SER A 77 20.67 -6.57 13.10
N LEU A 78 20.41 -7.62 13.89
CA LEU A 78 19.67 -8.81 13.48
C LEU A 78 18.38 -8.86 14.30
N GLY A 79 17.28 -9.10 13.66
CA GLY A 79 15.97 -9.22 14.31
C GLY A 79 15.24 -10.47 13.87
N PHE A 80 14.60 -11.11 14.82
CA PHE A 80 13.66 -12.21 14.60
C PHE A 80 12.34 -11.90 15.31
N TYR A 81 11.23 -12.13 14.62
CA TYR A 81 9.89 -11.95 15.15
C TYR A 81 9.04 -13.17 14.74
N ASP A 82 8.33 -13.76 15.70
CA ASP A 82 7.37 -14.86 15.48
C ASP A 82 6.07 -14.54 16.21
N GLN A 83 4.97 -14.51 15.49
CA GLN A 83 3.63 -14.26 16.00
C GLN A 83 2.69 -15.39 15.60
N LYS A 84 1.97 -15.93 16.57
CA LYS A 84 0.89 -16.88 16.38
C LYS A 84 -0.45 -16.14 16.42
N SER A 85 -1.46 -16.71 15.80
CA SER A 85 -2.81 -16.14 15.87
C SER A 85 -3.60 -16.70 17.06
N LEU A 86 -4.68 -16.00 17.36
CA LEU A 86 -5.69 -16.49 18.31
C LEU A 86 -6.52 -17.66 17.78
N TYR A 87 -6.52 -17.93 16.46
CA TYR A 87 -7.26 -19.06 15.92
C TYR A 87 -6.77 -20.39 16.50
N LYS A 88 -7.70 -21.27 16.79
CA LYS A 88 -7.37 -22.67 17.09
C LYS A 88 -6.71 -23.31 15.87
N PHE A 89 -6.07 -24.46 16.05
CA PHE A 89 -5.42 -25.29 15.02
C PHE A 89 -4.17 -24.69 14.35
N ASP A 90 -3.59 -23.60 14.87
CA ASP A 90 -2.34 -22.98 14.39
C ASP A 90 -2.27 -22.73 12.87
N VAL A 91 -3.42 -22.44 12.26
CA VAL A 91 -3.56 -22.22 10.83
C VAL A 91 -3.03 -20.87 10.35
N ASN A 92 -2.74 -19.95 11.28
CA ASN A 92 -2.23 -18.62 10.98
C ASN A 92 -0.97 -18.34 11.80
N SER A 93 0.08 -17.89 11.13
CA SER A 93 1.35 -17.52 11.76
C SER A 93 2.10 -16.50 10.90
N PHE A 94 2.84 -15.62 11.55
CA PHE A 94 3.71 -14.65 10.91
C PHE A 94 5.11 -14.74 11.48
N LYS A 95 6.12 -14.86 10.60
CA LYS A 95 7.53 -14.79 10.97
C LYS A 95 8.22 -13.70 10.16
N ARG A 96 9.14 -12.99 10.81
CA ARG A 96 9.95 -11.98 10.15
C ARG A 96 11.40 -12.07 10.62
N TYR A 97 12.32 -12.03 9.67
CA TYR A 97 13.75 -11.94 9.87
C TYR A 97 14.21 -10.59 9.32
N ASN A 98 14.99 -9.85 10.09
CA ASN A 98 15.50 -8.55 9.70
C ASN A 98 17.01 -8.53 9.81
N PHE A 99 17.66 -7.94 8.84
CA PHE A 99 19.06 -7.59 8.85
C PHE A 99 19.20 -6.11 8.50
N ARG A 100 19.97 -5.39 9.26
CA ARG A 100 20.32 -4.00 8.97
C ARG A 100 21.78 -3.76 9.34
N THR A 101 22.52 -3.14 8.43
CA THR A 101 23.85 -2.61 8.73
C THR A 101 23.98 -1.19 8.20
N ASN A 102 24.70 -0.36 8.92
CA ASN A 102 25.02 1.01 8.52
C ASN A 102 26.49 1.29 8.91
N ILE A 103 27.28 1.71 7.92
CA ILE A 103 28.68 2.04 8.08
C ILE A 103 28.87 3.49 7.63
N VAL A 104 29.46 4.29 8.50
CA VAL A 104 29.83 5.67 8.21
C VAL A 104 31.36 5.77 8.36
N ALA A 105 32.02 6.17 7.29
CA ALA A 105 33.43 6.51 7.29
C ALA A 105 33.61 8.01 7.01
N ASP A 106 34.30 8.71 7.91
CA ASP A 106 34.50 10.16 7.85
C ASP A 106 35.99 10.47 7.81
N PHE A 107 36.48 10.84 6.64
CA PHE A 107 37.85 11.18 6.36
C PHE A 107 38.01 12.70 6.34
N LYS A 108 38.01 13.30 7.53
CA LYS A 108 38.00 14.77 7.72
C LYS A 108 39.20 15.45 7.04
N GLU A 109 40.33 14.76 6.95
CA GLU A 109 41.56 15.28 6.34
C GLU A 109 41.39 15.63 4.85
N ILE A 110 40.53 14.89 4.15
CA ILE A 110 40.26 15.10 2.73
C ILE A 110 38.83 15.60 2.50
N GLY A 111 38.05 15.80 3.58
CA GLY A 111 36.67 16.26 3.52
C GLY A 111 35.69 15.24 2.96
N LEU A 112 36.01 13.93 2.93
CA LEU A 112 35.19 12.87 2.37
C LEU A 112 34.46 12.08 3.45
N LYS A 113 33.14 12.01 3.33
CA LYS A 113 32.29 11.14 4.14
C LYS A 113 31.60 10.10 3.25
N VAL A 114 31.76 8.84 3.64
CA VAL A 114 31.13 7.69 2.97
C VAL A 114 30.09 7.08 3.93
N THR A 115 28.87 6.92 3.46
CA THR A 115 27.81 6.22 4.21
C THR A 115 27.29 5.07 3.36
N SER A 116 27.36 3.86 3.92
CA SER A 116 26.78 2.66 3.30
C SER A 116 25.76 2.04 4.24
N SER A 117 24.61 1.67 3.72
CA SER A 117 23.62 0.89 4.48
C SER A 117 23.05 -0.24 3.64
N ILE A 118 22.80 -1.36 4.30
CA ILE A 118 22.06 -2.48 3.74
C ILE A 118 20.95 -2.82 4.73
N GLU A 119 19.73 -2.91 4.24
CA GLU A 119 18.59 -3.40 4.98
C GLU A 119 17.97 -4.55 4.20
N ALA A 120 17.67 -5.64 4.88
CA ALA A 120 16.98 -6.78 4.29
C ALA A 120 15.97 -7.36 5.29
N TYR A 121 14.86 -7.83 4.79
CA TYR A 121 13.94 -8.61 5.59
C TYR A 121 13.32 -9.74 4.76
N LYS A 122 13.02 -10.82 5.47
CA LYS A 122 12.21 -11.91 4.96
C LYS A 122 10.99 -12.07 5.85
N THR A 123 9.81 -12.18 5.25
CA THR A 123 8.58 -12.52 5.95
C THR A 123 8.00 -13.83 5.43
N ASP A 124 7.47 -14.62 6.34
CA ASP A 124 6.69 -15.81 6.05
C ASP A 124 5.34 -15.67 6.76
N LEU A 125 4.28 -15.47 5.99
CA LEU A 125 2.91 -15.41 6.48
C LEU A 125 2.17 -16.67 6.02
N ARG A 126 1.57 -17.38 6.96
CA ARG A 126 0.60 -18.44 6.68
C ARG A 126 -0.76 -17.99 7.20
N SER A 127 -1.80 -18.16 6.42
CA SER A 127 -3.18 -17.86 6.79
C SER A 127 -4.11 -18.99 6.37
N PRO A 128 -5.28 -19.14 7.03
CA PRO A 128 -6.31 -20.05 6.56
C PRO A 128 -6.80 -19.62 5.19
N ASN A 129 -7.34 -20.54 4.43
CA ASN A 129 -7.84 -20.26 3.09
C ASN A 129 -9.36 -20.00 3.12
N ALA A 130 -9.75 -18.75 3.36
CA ALA A 130 -11.15 -18.34 3.25
C ALA A 130 -11.59 -18.22 1.80
N LYS A 131 -12.90 -18.34 1.55
CA LYS A 131 -13.52 -18.29 0.22
C LYS A 131 -13.29 -17.00 -0.56
N SER A 132 -12.94 -15.91 0.08
CA SER A 132 -12.72 -14.61 -0.56
C SER A 132 -11.46 -13.90 -0.05
N GLY A 133 -10.81 -13.18 -0.92
CA GLY A 133 -9.50 -12.54 -0.99
C GLY A 133 -8.75 -12.09 0.28
N ASP A 134 -9.39 -11.68 1.35
CA ASP A 134 -8.73 -11.34 2.61
C ASP A 134 -9.14 -12.31 3.72
N SER A 135 -8.40 -13.42 3.78
CA SER A 135 -8.75 -14.56 4.61
C SER A 135 -8.76 -14.28 6.12
N TYR A 136 -7.93 -13.36 6.62
CA TYR A 136 -7.88 -13.08 8.05
C TYR A 136 -9.10 -12.28 8.53
N TYR A 137 -9.39 -11.17 7.90
CA TYR A 137 -10.53 -10.30 8.27
C TYR A 137 -11.86 -10.98 8.00
N HIS A 138 -11.95 -11.78 6.96
CA HIS A 138 -13.15 -12.53 6.62
C HIS A 138 -13.49 -13.56 7.71
N THR A 139 -12.56 -14.42 8.04
CA THR A 139 -12.73 -15.43 9.11
C THR A 139 -13.01 -14.77 10.46
N TRP A 140 -12.30 -13.68 10.78
CA TRP A 140 -12.57 -12.90 11.99
C TRP A 140 -13.98 -12.33 11.99
N GLY A 141 -14.42 -11.76 10.86
CA GLY A 141 -15.77 -11.25 10.67
C GLY A 141 -16.83 -12.32 10.88
N HIS A 142 -16.64 -13.51 10.33
CA HIS A 142 -17.55 -14.63 10.53
C HIS A 142 -17.62 -15.04 12.02
N ILE A 143 -16.50 -15.18 12.71
CA ILE A 143 -16.48 -15.49 14.15
C ILE A 143 -17.22 -14.41 14.95
N GLN A 144 -17.07 -13.13 14.57
CA GLN A 144 -17.71 -12.01 15.28
C GLN A 144 -19.19 -11.86 14.97
N ASN A 145 -19.61 -12.15 13.73
CA ASN A 145 -20.97 -11.88 13.26
C ASN A 145 -21.91 -13.10 13.32
N LYS A 146 -21.37 -14.32 13.47
CA LYS A 146 -22.19 -15.51 13.62
C LYS A 146 -23.11 -15.40 14.81
N ALA A 147 -24.38 -15.70 14.59
CA ALA A 147 -25.38 -15.67 15.62
C ALA A 147 -25.24 -16.88 16.57
N PRO A 148 -25.54 -16.73 17.86
CA PRO A 148 -25.42 -17.83 18.82
C PRO A 148 -26.45 -18.94 18.60
N TRP A 149 -27.52 -18.67 17.85
CA TRP A 149 -28.54 -19.67 17.46
C TRP A 149 -28.19 -20.42 16.16
N GLU A 150 -26.98 -20.29 15.64
CA GLU A 150 -26.51 -21.11 14.51
C GLU A 150 -25.74 -22.33 15.00
N ILE A 151 -25.96 -23.46 14.33
CA ILE A 151 -25.40 -24.76 14.71
C ILE A 151 -23.92 -24.84 14.27
N ALA A 152 -23.04 -25.18 15.19
CA ALA A 152 -21.63 -25.40 14.92
C ALA A 152 -21.28 -26.86 14.59
N TYR A 153 -21.86 -27.78 15.32
CA TYR A 153 -21.65 -29.23 15.21
C TYR A 153 -22.98 -29.97 15.21
N ASN A 154 -23.05 -31.09 14.48
CA ASN A 154 -24.15 -32.01 14.56
C ASN A 154 -24.05 -32.89 15.85
N PRO A 155 -25.05 -33.72 16.15
CA PRO A 155 -25.02 -34.63 17.35
C PRO A 155 -23.82 -35.56 17.42
N ASN A 156 -23.22 -35.90 16.28
CA ASN A 156 -22.04 -36.76 16.18
C ASN A 156 -20.71 -35.99 16.41
N GLY A 157 -20.76 -34.70 16.72
CA GLY A 157 -19.57 -33.85 16.89
C GLY A 157 -18.88 -33.48 15.59
N GLN A 158 -19.52 -33.65 14.44
CA GLN A 158 -19.00 -33.29 13.13
C GLN A 158 -19.39 -31.84 12.80
N ILE A 159 -18.51 -31.11 12.07
CA ILE A 159 -18.75 -29.68 11.68
C ILE A 159 -20.05 -29.64 10.87
N PHE A 160 -20.98 -28.81 11.32
CA PHE A 160 -22.29 -28.68 10.69
C PHE A 160 -22.20 -27.81 9.42
N ASN A 161 -22.94 -28.20 8.37
CA ASN A 161 -22.96 -27.50 7.09
C ASN A 161 -23.85 -26.25 7.17
N THR A 162 -23.39 -25.24 7.92
CA THR A 162 -24.00 -23.91 7.94
C THR A 162 -23.21 -22.96 7.03
N PRO A 163 -23.87 -22.02 6.32
CA PRO A 163 -23.17 -21.04 5.51
C PRO A 163 -22.11 -20.30 6.34
N ASP A 164 -20.93 -20.05 5.73
CA ASP A 164 -19.84 -19.29 6.34
C ASP A 164 -19.46 -19.78 7.77
N ASN A 165 -19.42 -21.09 7.95
CA ASN A 165 -19.03 -21.70 9.22
C ASN A 165 -17.52 -21.43 9.47
N PRO A 166 -17.15 -20.63 10.47
CA PRO A 166 -15.75 -20.29 10.70
C PRO A 166 -14.88 -21.48 11.12
N LEU A 167 -15.48 -22.56 11.68
CA LEU A 167 -14.76 -23.79 11.98
C LEU A 167 -14.24 -24.48 10.71
N MET A 168 -14.99 -24.40 9.61
CA MET A 168 -14.52 -24.89 8.31
C MET A 168 -13.32 -24.09 7.82
N GLU A 169 -13.36 -22.75 7.98
CA GLU A 169 -12.31 -21.88 7.50
C GLU A 169 -11.00 -22.03 8.25
N ILE A 170 -11.05 -22.22 9.58
CA ILE A 170 -9.85 -22.43 10.40
C ILE A 170 -9.45 -23.91 10.51
N SER A 171 -10.16 -24.82 9.85
CA SER A 171 -9.77 -26.23 9.82
C SER A 171 -8.42 -26.42 9.12
N PRO A 172 -7.54 -27.27 9.62
CA PRO A 172 -6.35 -27.72 8.89
C PRO A 172 -6.67 -28.28 7.50
N ASP A 173 -7.87 -28.86 7.34
CA ASP A 173 -8.36 -29.44 6.09
C ASP A 173 -8.84 -28.40 5.08
N ALA A 174 -8.98 -27.13 5.46
CA ALA A 174 -9.36 -26.06 4.53
C ALA A 174 -8.22 -25.68 3.56
N GLY A 175 -7.03 -26.21 3.77
CA GLY A 175 -5.83 -25.80 3.05
C GLY A 175 -5.19 -24.55 3.68
N TYR A 176 -4.48 -23.76 2.88
CA TYR A 176 -3.74 -22.61 3.38
C TYR A 176 -3.37 -21.64 2.27
N THR A 177 -3.12 -20.41 2.64
CA THR A 177 -2.36 -19.44 1.83
C THR A 177 -1.05 -19.15 2.52
N LYS A 178 0.07 -19.28 1.80
CA LYS A 178 1.41 -18.97 2.27
C LYS A 178 2.00 -17.86 1.41
N ASN A 179 2.33 -16.73 2.05
CA ASN A 179 2.96 -15.60 1.42
C ASN A 179 4.39 -15.45 1.97
N GLU A 180 5.36 -15.45 1.09
CA GLU A 180 6.77 -15.19 1.38
C GLU A 180 7.19 -13.91 0.69
N ASN A 181 7.76 -12.97 1.43
CA ASN A 181 8.37 -11.77 0.86
C ASN A 181 9.83 -11.70 1.28
N LEU A 182 10.71 -11.42 0.33
CA LEU A 182 12.11 -11.08 0.55
C LEU A 182 12.36 -9.70 -0.06
N SER A 183 12.71 -8.73 0.77
CA SER A 183 13.06 -7.38 0.33
C SER A 183 14.45 -7.03 0.83
N ALA A 184 15.26 -6.42 -0.04
CA ALA A 184 16.56 -5.86 0.35
C ALA A 184 16.77 -4.51 -0.34
N ILE A 185 17.42 -3.61 0.37
CA ILE A 185 17.82 -2.29 -0.10
C ILE A 185 19.28 -2.02 0.29
N ALA A 186 20.07 -1.61 -0.66
CA ALA A 186 21.43 -1.16 -0.46
C ALA A 186 21.56 0.32 -0.85
N ASN A 187 22.16 1.12 0.01
CA ASN A 187 22.42 2.52 -0.22
C ASN A 187 23.91 2.80 -0.09
N LEU A 188 24.42 3.65 -0.97
CA LEU A 188 25.75 4.22 -0.88
C LEU A 188 25.62 5.74 -1.07
N ALA A 189 26.18 6.49 -0.13
CA ALA A 189 26.28 7.94 -0.23
C ALA A 189 27.73 8.37 -0.05
N LEU A 190 28.21 9.17 -0.98
CA LEU A 190 29.51 9.84 -0.95
C LEU A 190 29.24 11.33 -0.79
N GLU A 191 29.80 11.97 0.21
CA GLU A 191 29.71 13.40 0.43
C GLU A 191 31.14 13.96 0.57
N TRP A 192 31.46 14.89 -0.32
CA TRP A 192 32.75 15.52 -0.35
C TRP A 192 32.61 17.02 -0.12
N SER A 193 33.14 17.49 1.02
CA SER A 193 33.30 18.92 1.31
C SER A 193 34.56 19.40 0.60
N VAL A 194 34.38 20.22 -0.43
CA VAL A 194 35.47 20.67 -1.30
C VAL A 194 36.42 21.63 -0.52
N PRO A 195 37.67 21.27 -0.23
CA PRO A 195 38.50 22.06 0.66
C PRO A 195 38.85 23.46 0.13
N TYR A 196 38.91 23.57 -1.19
CA TYR A 196 39.32 24.82 -1.86
C TYR A 196 38.16 25.81 -2.11
N VAL A 197 36.91 25.36 -1.88
CA VAL A 197 35.72 26.20 -2.06
C VAL A 197 34.83 26.11 -0.80
N PRO A 198 35.10 27.00 0.19
CA PRO A 198 34.33 26.99 1.43
C PRO A 198 32.81 27.06 1.19
N GLY A 199 32.07 26.12 1.76
CA GLY A 199 30.64 26.02 1.62
C GLY A 199 30.18 25.08 0.50
N LEU A 200 31.04 24.60 -0.40
CA LEU A 200 30.70 23.66 -1.45
C LEU A 200 30.79 22.23 -0.97
N ARG A 201 29.69 21.47 -1.13
CA ARG A 201 29.62 20.03 -0.87
C ARG A 201 29.06 19.33 -2.12
N LEU A 202 29.78 18.32 -2.60
CA LEU A 202 29.34 17.43 -3.66
C LEU A 202 28.83 16.14 -3.04
N LYS A 203 27.67 15.67 -3.49
CA LYS A 203 27.06 14.46 -2.98
C LYS A 203 26.65 13.53 -4.13
N ALA A 204 27.06 12.27 -4.06
CA ALA A 204 26.62 11.21 -4.94
C ALA A 204 25.91 10.15 -4.11
N LEU A 205 24.74 9.70 -4.59
CA LEU A 205 23.95 8.66 -3.95
C LEU A 205 23.60 7.58 -4.96
N GLY A 206 23.71 6.35 -4.51
CA GLY A 206 23.21 5.16 -5.21
C GLY A 206 22.28 4.38 -4.28
N ASN A 207 21.14 3.95 -4.83
CA ASN A 207 20.21 3.06 -4.16
C ASN A 207 19.91 1.90 -5.09
N TYR A 208 19.95 0.68 -4.57
CA TYR A 208 19.48 -0.51 -5.26
C TYR A 208 18.52 -1.27 -4.37
N ARG A 209 17.37 -1.63 -4.91
CA ARG A 209 16.32 -2.33 -4.18
C ARG A 209 15.82 -3.53 -4.97
N ILE A 210 15.63 -4.64 -4.27
CA ILE A 210 14.97 -5.85 -4.79
C ILE A 210 13.80 -6.23 -3.90
N ASN A 211 12.79 -6.81 -4.51
CA ASN A 211 11.65 -7.40 -3.80
C ASN A 211 11.19 -8.65 -4.54
N ASN A 212 11.05 -9.74 -3.82
CA ASN A 212 10.55 -11.00 -4.33
C ASN A 212 9.37 -11.45 -3.47
N ASP A 213 8.19 -11.43 -4.06
CA ASP A 213 6.95 -11.90 -3.46
C ASP A 213 6.57 -13.26 -4.05
N LYS A 214 6.26 -14.19 -3.18
CA LYS A 214 5.76 -15.52 -3.56
C LYS A 214 4.49 -15.80 -2.79
N SER A 215 3.44 -16.17 -3.49
CA SER A 215 2.20 -16.63 -2.88
C SER A 215 1.88 -18.05 -3.35
N LYS A 216 1.47 -18.90 -2.42
CA LYS A 216 0.95 -20.24 -2.68
C LYS A 216 -0.37 -20.40 -1.95
N SER A 217 -1.45 -20.62 -2.68
CA SER A 217 -2.78 -20.84 -2.12
C SER A 217 -3.26 -22.24 -2.52
N TRP A 218 -3.28 -23.12 -1.53
CA TRP A 218 -3.86 -24.45 -1.62
C TRP A 218 -5.24 -24.40 -0.99
N LYS A 219 -6.28 -24.46 -1.81
CA LYS A 219 -7.67 -24.31 -1.40
C LYS A 219 -8.35 -25.67 -1.39
N LYS A 220 -8.88 -26.03 -0.22
CA LYS A 220 -9.70 -27.20 0.00
C LYS A 220 -10.98 -26.77 0.71
N SER A 221 -12.03 -27.56 0.62
CA SER A 221 -13.21 -27.40 1.46
C SER A 221 -13.25 -28.60 2.40
N PRO A 222 -13.23 -28.40 3.72
CA PRO A 222 -13.44 -29.49 4.67
C PRO A 222 -14.80 -30.14 4.48
N LEU A 223 -14.92 -31.40 4.86
CA LEU A 223 -16.21 -32.04 4.97
C LEU A 223 -17.04 -31.37 6.06
N ALA A 224 -18.26 -31.03 5.73
CA ALA A 224 -19.31 -30.63 6.67
C ALA A 224 -20.49 -31.58 6.53
N TYR A 225 -21.31 -31.63 7.56
CA TYR A 225 -22.35 -32.63 7.66
C TYR A 225 -23.69 -31.99 7.97
N ASP A 226 -24.76 -32.58 7.51
CA ASP A 226 -26.10 -32.25 7.98
C ASP A 226 -26.36 -32.77 9.41
N TRP A 227 -27.57 -32.55 9.92
CA TRP A 227 -27.95 -32.99 11.25
C TRP A 227 -27.91 -34.53 11.42
N ASP A 228 -28.22 -35.21 10.36
CA ASP A 228 -28.34 -36.68 10.36
C ASP A 228 -27.00 -37.35 10.04
N GLY A 229 -25.94 -36.59 9.84
CA GLY A 229 -24.58 -37.07 9.62
C GLY A 229 -24.25 -37.36 8.15
N ASN A 230 -25.05 -36.92 7.21
CA ASN A 230 -24.73 -37.03 5.80
C ASN A 230 -23.69 -35.93 5.40
N PRO A 231 -22.60 -36.31 4.73
CA PRO A 231 -21.60 -35.33 4.31
C PRO A 231 -22.09 -34.51 3.13
N ASN A 232 -21.68 -33.22 3.08
CA ASN A 232 -21.80 -32.40 1.89
C ASN A 232 -20.73 -32.81 0.86
N ASP A 233 -20.91 -32.39 -0.38
CA ASP A 233 -19.83 -32.45 -1.38
C ASP A 233 -18.84 -31.31 -1.11
N PRO A 234 -17.60 -31.60 -0.70
CA PRO A 234 -16.59 -30.57 -0.44
C PRO A 234 -16.06 -29.93 -1.73
N GLY A 235 -16.44 -30.49 -2.90
CA GLY A 235 -15.81 -30.12 -4.18
C GLY A 235 -14.36 -30.56 -4.27
N LYS A 236 -13.70 -30.19 -5.35
CA LYS A 236 -12.31 -30.57 -5.61
C LYS A 236 -11.35 -29.44 -5.23
N PRO A 237 -10.16 -29.76 -4.71
CA PRO A 237 -9.15 -28.77 -4.37
C PRO A 237 -8.65 -27.98 -5.59
N SER A 238 -8.11 -26.79 -5.30
CA SER A 238 -7.42 -25.96 -6.29
C SER A 238 -6.12 -25.41 -5.73
N LEU A 239 -5.13 -25.24 -6.60
CA LEU A 239 -3.84 -24.65 -6.27
C LEU A 239 -3.56 -23.47 -7.16
N SER A 240 -3.17 -22.35 -6.55
CA SER A 240 -2.57 -21.21 -7.26
C SER A 240 -1.21 -20.86 -6.68
N LYS A 241 -0.29 -20.43 -7.55
CA LYS A 241 0.99 -19.86 -7.18
C LYS A 241 1.18 -18.56 -7.95
N SER A 242 1.67 -17.54 -7.28
CA SER A 242 2.07 -16.29 -7.93
C SER A 242 3.45 -15.86 -7.47
N TYR A 243 4.15 -15.21 -8.37
CA TYR A 243 5.47 -14.65 -8.18
C TYR A 243 5.44 -13.22 -8.68
N SER A 244 5.92 -12.28 -7.87
CA SER A 244 6.09 -10.89 -8.26
C SER A 244 7.49 -10.46 -7.86
N ASN A 245 8.35 -10.28 -8.84
CA ASN A 245 9.73 -9.89 -8.65
C ASN A 245 9.92 -8.49 -9.22
N TRP A 246 10.53 -7.61 -8.45
CA TRP A 246 10.92 -6.32 -8.98
C TRP A 246 12.24 -5.85 -8.40
N SER A 247 12.95 -5.09 -9.19
CA SER A 247 14.17 -4.41 -8.77
C SER A 247 14.17 -2.97 -9.27
N SER A 248 14.74 -2.09 -8.48
CA SER A 248 14.91 -0.70 -8.89
C SER A 248 16.27 -0.16 -8.47
N TYR A 249 16.75 0.79 -9.24
CA TYR A 249 17.89 1.59 -8.85
C TYR A 249 17.62 3.07 -9.01
N THR A 250 18.20 3.85 -8.11
CA THR A 250 18.22 5.31 -8.16
C THR A 250 19.66 5.79 -8.05
N VAL A 251 20.05 6.68 -8.94
CA VAL A 251 21.35 7.36 -8.89
C VAL A 251 21.10 8.85 -8.85
N GLN A 252 21.75 9.54 -7.92
CA GLN A 252 21.60 10.98 -7.72
C GLN A 252 22.97 11.62 -7.56
N GLY A 253 23.13 12.81 -8.12
CA GLY A 253 24.30 13.66 -7.91
C GLY A 253 23.85 15.09 -7.57
N PHE A 254 24.46 15.67 -6.52
CA PHE A 254 24.14 17.02 -6.07
C PHE A 254 25.39 17.84 -5.82
N ALA A 255 25.33 19.11 -6.17
CA ALA A 255 26.24 20.15 -5.71
C ALA A 255 25.44 21.09 -4.80
N ASN A 256 25.88 21.24 -3.56
CA ASN A 256 25.28 22.10 -2.55
C ASN A 256 26.31 23.16 -2.16
N TYR A 257 25.89 24.40 -2.17
CA TYR A 257 26.71 25.53 -1.75
C TYR A 257 25.97 26.34 -0.70
N ASP A 258 26.55 26.45 0.49
CA ASP A 258 26.02 27.20 1.61
C ASP A 258 27.09 28.15 2.14
N ARG A 259 26.87 29.46 2.07
CA ARG A 259 27.83 30.44 2.57
C ARG A 259 27.17 31.74 3.02
N THR A 260 27.68 32.28 4.12
CA THR A 260 27.31 33.60 4.61
C THR A 260 28.44 34.59 4.33
N PHE A 261 28.13 35.70 3.70
CA PHE A 261 29.02 36.80 3.37
C PHE A 261 28.70 38.01 4.26
N ASN A 262 29.71 38.69 4.70
CA ASN A 262 29.59 39.89 5.54
C ASN A 262 28.63 39.73 6.73
N GLN A 263 28.45 38.49 7.22
CA GLN A 263 27.55 38.10 8.33
C GLN A 263 26.04 38.37 8.09
N VAL A 264 25.65 38.91 6.94
CA VAL A 264 24.26 39.32 6.64
C VAL A 264 23.70 38.69 5.36
N HIS A 265 24.54 38.23 4.43
CA HIS A 265 24.09 37.65 3.15
C HIS A 265 24.33 36.15 3.14
N THR A 266 23.30 35.35 3.37
CA THR A 266 23.39 33.90 3.28
C THR A 266 22.83 33.40 1.96
N ILE A 267 23.66 32.69 1.20
CA ILE A 267 23.29 32.01 -0.05
C ILE A 267 23.32 30.51 0.17
N SER A 268 22.22 29.84 -0.15
CA SER A 268 22.14 28.39 -0.24
C SER A 268 21.70 28.01 -1.66
N ALA A 269 22.55 27.29 -2.37
CA ALA A 269 22.25 26.82 -3.71
C ALA A 269 22.40 25.30 -3.79
N THR A 270 21.51 24.65 -4.51
CA THR A 270 21.55 23.20 -4.81
C THR A 270 21.32 23.03 -6.31
N ALA A 271 22.19 22.26 -6.95
CA ALA A 271 21.96 21.75 -8.30
C ALA A 271 22.15 20.23 -8.28
N GLY A 272 21.33 19.49 -8.98
CA GLY A 272 21.40 18.03 -8.95
C GLY A 272 20.76 17.36 -10.15
N ILE A 273 21.13 16.11 -10.32
CA ILE A 273 20.58 15.19 -11.31
C ILE A 273 20.10 13.93 -10.59
N GLU A 274 19.05 13.32 -11.15
CA GLU A 274 18.48 12.07 -10.65
C GLU A 274 18.13 11.18 -11.83
N ALA A 275 18.39 9.86 -11.68
CA ALA A 275 17.90 8.84 -12.58
C ALA A 275 17.35 7.67 -11.77
N TYR A 276 16.18 7.18 -12.17
CA TYR A 276 15.48 6.05 -11.56
C TYR A 276 15.08 5.06 -12.64
N LYS A 277 15.24 3.77 -12.36
CA LYS A 277 14.68 2.71 -13.18
C LYS A 277 14.13 1.57 -12.33
N LEU A 278 13.01 1.02 -12.73
CA LEU A 278 12.33 -0.13 -12.14
C LEU A 278 12.14 -1.20 -13.22
N PHE A 279 12.37 -2.44 -12.82
CA PHE A 279 12.02 -3.64 -13.58
C PHE A 279 11.05 -4.48 -12.76
N LYS A 280 10.02 -5.01 -13.38
CA LYS A 280 9.02 -5.85 -12.73
C LYS A 280 8.72 -7.06 -13.61
N ASP A 281 8.63 -8.24 -12.99
CA ASP A 281 8.28 -9.50 -13.60
C ASP A 281 7.28 -10.24 -12.70
N ASP A 282 6.08 -10.44 -13.21
CA ASP A 282 4.98 -11.11 -12.53
C ASP A 282 4.62 -12.39 -13.29
N ALA A 283 4.39 -13.47 -12.55
CA ALA A 283 3.88 -14.72 -13.10
C ALA A 283 2.85 -15.35 -12.16
N SER A 284 1.85 -15.99 -12.72
CA SER A 284 0.88 -16.77 -11.96
C SER A 284 0.57 -18.11 -12.67
N LEU A 285 0.33 -19.13 -11.85
CA LEU A 285 0.04 -20.50 -12.27
C LEU A 285 -1.10 -21.02 -11.41
N SER A 286 -2.11 -21.64 -12.01
CA SER A 286 -3.15 -22.32 -11.24
C SER A 286 -3.66 -23.57 -11.93
N ARG A 287 -4.14 -24.50 -11.12
CA ARG A 287 -4.94 -25.64 -11.54
C ARG A 287 -6.05 -25.89 -10.55
N GLU A 288 -7.14 -26.41 -11.01
CA GLU A 288 -8.35 -26.75 -10.25
C GLU A 288 -8.65 -28.24 -10.37
N GLU A 289 -9.64 -28.73 -9.65
CA GLU A 289 -10.15 -30.09 -9.75
C GLU A 289 -9.12 -31.20 -9.41
N TYR A 290 -8.26 -30.96 -8.41
CA TYR A 290 -7.33 -31.99 -7.95
C TYR A 290 -8.06 -33.25 -7.47
N LEU A 291 -7.56 -34.41 -7.94
CA LEU A 291 -8.06 -35.72 -7.50
C LEU A 291 -7.29 -36.25 -6.29
N LEU A 292 -6.08 -35.75 -6.07
CA LEU A 292 -5.22 -36.15 -4.95
C LEU A 292 -4.94 -34.94 -4.07
N ASP A 293 -4.79 -35.15 -2.78
CA ASP A 293 -4.40 -34.13 -1.81
C ASP A 293 -2.88 -33.85 -1.89
N VAL A 294 -2.45 -33.34 -3.04
CA VAL A 294 -1.04 -33.03 -3.33
C VAL A 294 -0.94 -31.60 -3.82
N ASP A 295 -0.36 -30.73 -3.02
CA ASP A 295 -0.23 -29.29 -3.28
C ASP A 295 0.92 -28.92 -4.23
N GLN A 296 1.03 -29.64 -5.36
CA GLN A 296 1.96 -29.38 -6.45
C GLN A 296 1.20 -29.07 -7.73
N ILE A 297 1.64 -28.05 -8.47
CA ILE A 297 0.98 -27.66 -9.75
C ILE A 297 0.93 -28.85 -10.71
N GLY A 298 2.01 -29.64 -10.81
CA GLY A 298 2.08 -30.79 -11.69
C GLY A 298 1.10 -31.93 -11.37
N ALA A 299 0.55 -31.99 -10.14
CA ALA A 299 -0.39 -33.03 -9.70
C ALA A 299 -1.85 -32.75 -10.11
N GLY A 300 -2.19 -31.52 -10.49
CA GLY A 300 -3.54 -31.18 -10.96
C GLY A 300 -3.75 -31.54 -12.43
N PRO A 301 -5.01 -31.64 -12.90
CA PRO A 301 -5.35 -31.91 -14.30
C PRO A 301 -4.81 -30.84 -15.23
N VAL A 302 -4.25 -31.26 -16.37
CA VAL A 302 -3.74 -30.33 -17.40
C VAL A 302 -4.87 -29.51 -18.03
N SER A 303 -6.07 -30.07 -18.13
CA SER A 303 -7.26 -29.42 -18.69
C SER A 303 -7.70 -28.16 -17.93
N THR A 304 -7.32 -28.02 -16.65
CA THR A 304 -7.65 -26.87 -15.80
C THR A 304 -6.47 -25.90 -15.65
N ALA A 305 -5.37 -26.11 -16.38
CA ALA A 305 -4.18 -25.29 -16.28
C ALA A 305 -4.43 -23.87 -16.77
N LYS A 306 -4.15 -22.89 -15.90
CA LYS A 306 -4.17 -21.46 -16.23
C LYS A 306 -2.81 -20.87 -15.88
N ASN A 307 -2.31 -20.03 -16.75
CA ASN A 307 -1.10 -19.25 -16.49
C ASN A 307 -1.25 -17.82 -17.00
N SER A 308 -0.50 -16.91 -16.42
CA SER A 308 -0.33 -15.56 -16.93
C SER A 308 1.02 -15.03 -16.51
N SER A 309 1.57 -14.12 -17.31
CA SER A 309 2.76 -13.35 -16.94
C SER A 309 2.65 -11.93 -17.46
N SER A 310 3.36 -11.02 -16.82
CA SER A 310 3.53 -9.65 -17.28
C SER A 310 4.90 -9.13 -16.87
N GLU A 311 5.53 -8.40 -17.77
CA GLU A 311 6.77 -7.68 -17.51
C GLU A 311 6.53 -6.18 -17.66
N GLY A 312 7.30 -5.37 -16.93
CA GLY A 312 7.17 -3.93 -17.00
C GLY A 312 8.45 -3.23 -16.59
N GLU A 313 8.70 -2.11 -17.23
CA GLU A 313 9.79 -1.19 -16.91
C GLU A 313 9.23 0.19 -16.65
N GLU A 314 9.92 0.96 -15.83
CA GLU A 314 9.64 2.37 -15.58
C GLU A 314 10.97 3.10 -15.44
N ALA A 315 11.09 4.23 -16.12
CA ALA A 315 12.27 5.07 -16.04
C ALA A 315 11.88 6.55 -15.86
N ARG A 316 12.59 7.21 -14.96
CA ARG A 316 12.48 8.65 -14.75
C ARG A 316 13.87 9.24 -14.66
N ALA A 317 14.01 10.48 -15.13
CA ALA A 317 15.23 11.25 -14.95
C ALA A 317 14.86 12.71 -14.74
N GLY A 318 15.66 13.43 -13.99
CA GLY A 318 15.38 14.83 -13.70
C GLY A 318 16.61 15.64 -13.36
N VAL A 319 16.48 16.93 -13.55
CA VAL A 319 17.44 17.95 -13.10
C VAL A 319 16.71 18.85 -12.12
N VAL A 320 17.38 19.18 -11.01
CA VAL A 320 16.85 20.10 -9.99
C VAL A 320 17.84 21.23 -9.74
N ALA A 321 17.31 22.42 -9.61
CA ALA A 321 18.06 23.58 -9.15
C ALA A 321 17.23 24.31 -8.09
N ARG A 322 17.89 24.80 -7.04
CA ARG A 322 17.30 25.60 -5.97
C ARG A 322 18.28 26.67 -5.55
N LEU A 323 17.80 27.88 -5.39
CA LEU A 323 18.56 29.01 -4.86
C LEU A 323 17.73 29.66 -3.75
N LYS A 324 18.33 29.80 -2.59
CA LYS A 324 17.79 30.57 -1.46
C LYS A 324 18.76 31.70 -1.13
N TYR A 325 18.25 32.86 -0.95
CA TYR A 325 18.95 34.04 -0.45
C TYR A 325 18.27 34.55 0.80
N ASP A 326 19.06 34.80 1.83
CA ASP A 326 18.63 35.33 3.11
C ASP A 326 19.48 36.58 3.42
N TYR A 327 18.81 37.70 3.63
CA TYR A 327 19.45 38.97 4.01
C TYR A 327 19.15 39.26 5.48
N ALA A 328 20.16 39.19 6.32
CA ALA A 328 20.15 39.53 7.74
C ALA A 328 19.06 38.83 8.54
N SER A 329 18.62 37.62 8.11
CA SER A 329 17.46 36.90 8.66
C SER A 329 16.13 37.67 8.60
N LYS A 330 16.06 38.76 7.83
CA LYS A 330 14.90 39.62 7.65
C LYS A 330 14.13 39.29 6.38
N TYR A 331 14.85 39.21 5.26
CA TYR A 331 14.25 38.96 3.95
C TYR A 331 14.77 37.67 3.37
N VAL A 332 13.89 36.78 3.06
CA VAL A 332 14.21 35.48 2.48
C VAL A 332 13.54 35.37 1.13
N ALA A 333 14.30 35.05 0.10
CA ALA A 333 13.82 34.71 -1.22
C ALA A 333 14.31 33.34 -1.62
N GLU A 334 13.42 32.52 -2.21
CA GLU A 334 13.77 31.20 -2.70
C GLU A 334 13.16 30.96 -4.08
N ALA A 335 13.91 30.35 -4.97
CA ALA A 335 13.46 29.86 -6.25
C ALA A 335 13.92 28.44 -6.47
N SER A 336 13.08 27.61 -7.06
CA SER A 336 13.41 26.25 -7.45
C SER A 336 12.88 25.93 -8.85
N LEU A 337 13.63 25.09 -9.56
CA LEU A 337 13.33 24.60 -10.89
C LEU A 337 13.54 23.09 -10.93
N ARG A 338 12.60 22.36 -11.50
CA ARG A 338 12.75 20.94 -11.85
C ARG A 338 12.44 20.75 -13.33
N TYR A 339 13.26 19.95 -13.99
CA TYR A 339 13.04 19.49 -15.35
C TYR A 339 13.05 17.97 -15.32
N ASP A 340 11.86 17.35 -15.32
CA ASP A 340 11.67 15.94 -15.09
C ASP A 340 11.16 15.25 -16.35
N GLY A 341 11.70 14.07 -16.63
CA GLY A 341 11.29 13.18 -17.71
C GLY A 341 10.76 11.86 -17.18
N SER A 342 9.69 11.35 -17.81
CA SER A 342 9.08 10.06 -17.51
C SER A 342 8.81 9.29 -18.80
N ASP A 343 9.06 7.98 -18.79
CA ASP A 343 8.75 7.09 -19.89
C ASP A 343 7.27 6.69 -19.96
N ASN A 344 6.47 7.07 -18.97
CA ASN A 344 5.01 6.96 -19.00
C ASN A 344 4.37 7.77 -20.14
N PHE A 345 5.14 8.68 -20.76
CA PHE A 345 4.67 9.54 -21.82
C PHE A 345 5.32 9.21 -23.18
N PRO A 346 4.66 9.50 -24.32
CA PRO A 346 5.20 9.28 -25.63
C PRO A 346 6.45 10.13 -25.88
N ARG A 347 7.30 9.70 -26.82
CA ARG A 347 8.48 10.47 -27.24
C ARG A 347 8.05 11.88 -27.67
N GLY A 348 8.78 12.88 -27.23
CA GLY A 348 8.48 14.31 -27.46
C GLY A 348 7.59 14.97 -26.40
N LYS A 349 6.93 14.19 -25.50
CA LYS A 349 6.09 14.70 -24.40
C LYS A 349 6.53 14.21 -23.02
N ARG A 350 7.69 13.57 -22.94
CA ARG A 350 8.24 12.97 -21.71
C ARG A 350 8.67 14.00 -20.68
N TRP A 351 9.11 15.18 -21.13
CA TRP A 351 9.76 16.16 -20.27
C TRP A 351 8.81 17.27 -19.87
N GLY A 352 8.77 17.58 -18.57
CA GLY A 352 8.02 18.68 -17.97
C GLY A 352 8.94 19.60 -17.17
N THR A 353 8.65 20.90 -17.20
CA THR A 353 9.35 21.92 -16.41
C THR A 353 8.42 22.40 -15.31
N PHE A 354 8.91 22.38 -14.08
CA PHE A 354 8.15 22.79 -12.89
C PHE A 354 8.99 23.77 -12.09
N TYR A 355 8.38 24.87 -11.69
CA TYR A 355 9.06 25.95 -10.97
C TYR A 355 8.27 26.35 -9.74
N ALA A 356 9.00 26.81 -8.72
CA ALA A 356 8.41 27.38 -7.53
C ALA A 356 9.27 28.55 -7.03
N GLY A 357 8.60 29.48 -6.38
CA GLY A 357 9.24 30.61 -5.73
C GLY A 357 8.55 30.96 -4.43
N SER A 358 9.31 31.48 -3.48
CA SER A 358 8.77 31.99 -2.22
C SER A 358 9.52 33.21 -1.75
N LEU A 359 8.80 34.10 -1.08
CA LEU A 359 9.31 35.27 -0.41
C LEU A 359 8.83 35.28 1.02
N ALA A 360 9.69 35.67 1.94
CA ALA A 360 9.31 35.86 3.34
C ALA A 360 9.98 37.13 3.90
N TRP A 361 9.23 37.87 4.70
CA TRP A 361 9.68 39.00 5.47
C TRP A 361 9.45 38.76 6.94
N VAL A 362 10.55 38.70 7.71
CA VAL A 362 10.53 38.55 9.16
C VAL A 362 10.46 39.93 9.78
N ILE A 363 9.25 40.46 9.88
CA ILE A 363 8.95 41.84 10.33
C ILE A 363 9.45 42.02 11.78
N SER A 364 9.43 40.97 12.61
CA SER A 364 9.91 41.03 13.98
C SER A 364 11.42 41.30 14.11
N GLU A 365 12.20 41.16 13.04
CA GLU A 365 13.63 41.51 13.05
C GLU A 365 13.92 42.94 12.58
N GLU A 366 12.87 43.72 12.26
CA GLU A 366 13.03 45.12 11.92
C GLU A 366 13.14 46.01 13.17
N SER A 367 13.91 47.10 13.03
CA SER A 367 14.15 48.04 14.16
C SER A 367 12.86 48.68 14.70
N PHE A 368 11.89 48.93 13.84
CA PHE A 368 10.60 49.52 14.24
C PHE A 368 9.73 48.54 15.05
N TRP A 369 10.00 47.24 14.98
CA TRP A 369 9.25 46.21 15.71
C TRP A 369 9.78 45.96 17.14
N GLN A 370 10.99 46.49 17.42
CA GLN A 370 11.72 46.17 18.66
C GLN A 370 10.88 46.45 19.93
N THR A 371 10.13 47.55 19.95
CA THR A 371 9.26 47.91 21.09
C THR A 371 8.21 46.81 21.39
N LEU A 372 7.63 46.21 20.35
CA LEU A 372 6.64 45.12 20.51
C LEU A 372 7.30 43.83 20.97
N LYS A 373 8.52 43.57 20.54
CA LYS A 373 9.34 42.41 20.94
C LYS A 373 9.78 42.54 22.40
N ASP A 374 10.27 43.71 22.82
CA ASP A 374 10.71 43.98 24.19
C ASP A 374 9.57 43.91 25.22
N ARG A 375 8.35 44.23 24.81
CA ARG A 375 7.12 44.09 25.60
C ARG A 375 6.48 42.73 25.52
N HIS A 376 7.09 41.78 24.76
CA HIS A 376 6.56 40.45 24.50
C HIS A 376 5.13 40.41 23.93
N ILE A 377 4.69 41.49 23.28
CA ILE A 377 3.38 41.56 22.64
C ILE A 377 3.41 40.68 21.37
N PHE A 378 4.45 40.84 20.54
CA PHE A 378 4.76 39.95 19.43
C PHE A 378 6.27 39.72 19.40
N ASP A 379 6.71 38.55 19.86
CA ASP A 379 8.11 38.13 19.87
C ASP A 379 8.58 37.74 18.47
N GLN A 380 7.67 37.19 17.66
CA GLN A 380 7.91 36.81 16.28
C GLN A 380 6.72 37.20 15.41
N PHE A 381 7.01 37.82 14.25
CA PHE A 381 6.03 38.05 13.20
C PHE A 381 6.68 37.99 11.83
N LYS A 382 6.16 37.09 10.98
CA LYS A 382 6.70 36.81 9.68
C LYS A 382 5.57 36.69 8.67
N VAL A 383 5.66 37.38 7.56
CA VAL A 383 4.76 37.24 6.41
C VAL A 383 5.47 36.46 5.31
N ARG A 384 4.74 35.59 4.62
CA ARG A 384 5.28 34.76 3.54
C ARG A 384 4.29 34.62 2.40
N ALA A 385 4.83 34.52 1.19
CA ALA A 385 4.07 34.22 -0.01
C ALA A 385 4.84 33.20 -0.84
N SER A 386 4.14 32.26 -1.47
CA SER A 386 4.73 31.28 -2.36
C SER A 386 3.82 30.95 -3.54
N TYR A 387 4.44 30.61 -4.64
CA TYR A 387 3.80 30.04 -5.81
C TYR A 387 4.63 28.89 -6.34
N GLY A 388 3.99 27.78 -6.69
CA GLY A 388 4.68 26.63 -7.25
C GLY A 388 3.83 25.79 -8.17
N GLU A 389 4.51 25.09 -9.06
CA GLU A 389 3.93 24.07 -9.92
C GLU A 389 4.54 22.71 -9.61
N ILE A 390 3.68 21.70 -9.49
CA ILE A 390 4.05 20.28 -9.28
C ILE A 390 3.50 19.49 -10.44
N GLY A 391 4.37 18.79 -11.15
CA GLY A 391 3.98 17.82 -12.17
C GLY A 391 3.72 16.44 -11.58
N SER A 392 2.82 15.69 -12.19
CA SER A 392 2.62 14.29 -11.89
C SER A 392 2.51 13.47 -13.17
N ASP A 393 3.15 12.30 -13.17
CA ASP A 393 3.11 11.29 -14.21
C ASP A 393 2.29 10.05 -13.78
N ALA A 394 1.42 10.21 -12.77
CA ALA A 394 0.57 9.13 -12.23
C ALA A 394 -0.54 8.75 -13.22
N ILE A 395 -0.15 8.11 -14.29
CA ILE A 395 -1.01 7.49 -15.30
C ILE A 395 -0.62 6.01 -15.44
N GLY A 396 -1.50 5.21 -16.04
CA GLY A 396 -1.16 3.83 -16.38
C GLY A 396 0.07 3.75 -17.29
N ARG A 397 0.95 2.78 -17.05
CA ARG A 397 2.11 2.55 -17.92
C ARG A 397 1.64 2.28 -19.34
N TYR A 398 2.38 2.81 -20.31
CA TYR A 398 2.09 2.63 -21.73
C TYR A 398 0.67 3.08 -22.14
N ALA A 399 0.00 3.94 -21.33
CA ALA A 399 -1.35 4.41 -21.61
C ALA A 399 -1.50 5.14 -22.96
N TYR A 400 -0.39 5.48 -23.61
CA TYR A 400 -0.33 6.07 -24.95
C TYR A 400 -0.21 5.04 -26.08
N LEU A 401 -0.03 3.73 -25.73
CA LEU A 401 0.07 2.65 -26.72
C LEU A 401 -1.26 1.93 -26.85
N GLN A 402 -1.69 1.72 -28.10
CA GLN A 402 -2.86 0.90 -28.37
C GLN A 402 -2.58 -0.55 -27.94
N SER A 403 -3.40 -1.08 -27.06
CA SER A 403 -3.33 -2.48 -26.64
C SER A 403 -4.26 -3.36 -27.47
N TYR A 404 -3.89 -4.62 -27.62
CA TYR A 404 -4.69 -5.65 -28.24
C TYR A 404 -4.78 -6.85 -27.31
N GLY A 405 -5.98 -7.30 -27.02
CA GLY A 405 -6.24 -8.49 -26.21
C GLY A 405 -6.50 -9.71 -27.11
N LEU A 406 -5.90 -10.85 -26.77
CA LEU A 406 -6.29 -12.13 -27.38
C LEU A 406 -7.68 -12.50 -26.85
N ASN A 407 -8.58 -12.83 -27.78
CA ASN A 407 -9.93 -13.29 -27.47
C ASN A 407 -10.08 -14.71 -28.06
N ASP A 408 -10.26 -15.71 -27.20
CA ASP A 408 -10.42 -17.12 -27.61
C ASP A 408 -11.66 -17.35 -28.48
N ARG A 409 -12.63 -16.41 -28.44
CA ARG A 409 -13.84 -16.39 -29.27
C ARG A 409 -13.86 -15.16 -30.17
N GLY A 410 -12.79 -14.96 -30.95
CA GLY A 410 -12.66 -13.81 -31.86
C GLY A 410 -13.65 -13.83 -33.01
N TYR A 411 -13.84 -14.99 -33.64
CA TYR A 411 -14.81 -15.17 -34.73
C TYR A 411 -15.31 -16.60 -34.81
N LEU A 412 -16.51 -16.73 -35.35
CA LEU A 412 -17.17 -18.02 -35.56
C LEU A 412 -17.10 -18.41 -37.04
N LEU A 413 -16.44 -19.56 -37.35
CA LEU A 413 -16.38 -20.12 -38.68
C LEU A 413 -16.90 -21.57 -38.64
N ASN A 414 -17.83 -21.89 -39.52
CA ASN A 414 -18.45 -23.23 -39.63
C ASN A 414 -18.87 -23.82 -38.27
N GLY A 415 -19.46 -22.99 -37.40
CA GLY A 415 -19.92 -23.39 -36.04
C GLY A 415 -18.82 -23.56 -35.00
N SER A 416 -17.56 -23.30 -35.32
CA SER A 416 -16.42 -23.36 -34.41
C SER A 416 -15.86 -21.97 -34.13
N TRP A 417 -15.51 -21.72 -32.87
CA TRP A 417 -14.85 -20.48 -32.46
C TRP A 417 -13.35 -20.53 -32.75
N TYR A 418 -12.82 -19.45 -33.28
CA TYR A 418 -11.39 -19.26 -33.53
C TYR A 418 -10.88 -18.06 -32.73
N PRO A 419 -9.63 -18.15 -32.23
CA PRO A 419 -9.00 -17.01 -31.55
C PRO A 419 -8.86 -15.80 -32.47
N GLY A 420 -8.98 -14.62 -31.91
CA GLY A 420 -8.80 -13.35 -32.60
C GLY A 420 -8.28 -12.30 -31.65
N PHE A 421 -7.96 -11.12 -32.18
CA PHE A 421 -7.55 -9.98 -31.40
C PHE A 421 -8.69 -8.96 -31.32
N SER A 422 -8.90 -8.43 -30.12
CA SER A 422 -9.77 -7.28 -29.91
C SER A 422 -8.94 -6.07 -29.53
N GLU A 423 -9.30 -4.90 -30.06
CA GLU A 423 -8.68 -3.64 -29.64
C GLU A 423 -9.06 -3.32 -28.18
N GLY A 424 -8.07 -2.84 -27.42
CA GLY A 424 -8.29 -2.28 -26.09
C GLY A 424 -8.96 -0.89 -26.16
N ALA A 425 -8.99 -0.21 -25.00
CA ALA A 425 -9.54 1.14 -24.93
C ALA A 425 -8.80 2.11 -25.87
N LEU A 426 -9.53 3.11 -26.39
CA LEU A 426 -8.94 4.18 -27.17
C LEU A 426 -7.87 4.92 -26.36
N VAL A 427 -6.73 5.16 -26.99
CA VAL A 427 -5.59 5.83 -26.36
C VAL A 427 -5.40 7.24 -26.91
N SER A 428 -4.91 8.14 -26.06
CA SER A 428 -4.49 9.47 -26.47
C SER A 428 -2.98 9.49 -26.65
N LYS A 429 -2.50 9.90 -27.84
CA LYS A 429 -1.09 10.13 -28.11
C LYS A 429 -0.56 11.46 -27.53
N ASP A 430 -1.47 12.28 -26.99
CA ASP A 430 -1.17 13.60 -26.45
C ASP A 430 -1.03 13.64 -24.93
N ILE A 431 -0.93 12.48 -24.32
CA ILE A 431 -0.74 12.34 -22.88
C ILE A 431 0.61 12.91 -22.47
N THR A 432 0.59 13.78 -21.47
CA THR A 432 1.76 14.41 -20.85
C THR A 432 1.48 14.68 -19.37
N TRP A 433 2.41 15.32 -18.70
CA TRP A 433 2.33 15.70 -17.30
C TRP A 433 1.03 16.49 -17.01
N TYR A 434 0.32 16.12 -15.97
CA TYR A 434 -0.66 16.99 -15.38
C TYR A 434 -0.03 17.83 -14.27
N THR A 435 -0.47 19.07 -14.16
CA THR A 435 0.20 20.08 -13.32
C THR A 435 -0.76 20.59 -12.26
N THR A 436 -0.30 20.57 -11.03
CA THR A 436 -0.97 21.24 -9.91
C THR A 436 -0.23 22.54 -9.60
N ARG A 437 -0.95 23.66 -9.63
CA ARG A 437 -0.50 24.98 -9.25
C ARG A 437 -0.99 25.32 -7.87
N ASP A 438 -0.11 25.80 -7.04
CA ASP A 438 -0.41 26.19 -5.67
C ASP A 438 0.09 27.62 -5.41
N PHE A 439 -0.81 28.50 -5.02
CA PHE A 439 -0.51 29.81 -4.50
C PHE A 439 -0.84 29.84 -3.03
N ASN A 440 0.09 30.29 -2.20
CA ASN A 440 -0.10 30.42 -0.76
C ASN A 440 0.41 31.79 -0.28
N ILE A 441 -0.36 32.45 0.59
CA ILE A 441 0.06 33.60 1.36
C ILE A 441 -0.32 33.39 2.81
N GLY A 442 0.59 33.69 3.72
CA GLY A 442 0.34 33.48 5.13
C GLY A 442 1.23 34.32 6.03
N PHE A 443 0.92 34.25 7.32
CA PHE A 443 1.76 34.84 8.34
C PHE A 443 1.91 33.90 9.55
N ASP A 444 3.07 33.98 10.16
CA ASP A 444 3.43 33.24 11.37
C ASP A 444 3.61 34.29 12.50
N PHE A 445 3.13 33.97 13.69
CA PHE A 445 3.28 34.84 14.85
C PHE A 445 3.63 34.08 16.12
N GLY A 446 4.37 34.73 17.00
CA GLY A 446 4.65 34.31 18.38
C GLY A 446 4.47 35.49 19.32
N SER A 447 3.85 35.27 20.45
CA SER A 447 3.46 36.29 21.43
C SER A 447 3.66 35.77 22.86
N LEU A 448 3.73 36.69 23.83
CA LEU A 448 3.81 36.40 25.26
C LEU A 448 4.99 35.45 25.62
N ASN A 449 6.20 35.80 25.19
CA ASN A 449 7.39 34.94 25.33
C ASN A 449 7.23 33.62 24.59
N ASN A 450 6.64 33.62 23.38
CA ASN A 450 6.31 32.45 22.58
C ASN A 450 5.38 31.42 23.26
N ARG A 451 4.63 31.85 24.31
CA ARG A 451 3.61 30.99 24.95
C ARG A 451 2.38 30.82 24.07
N LEU A 452 2.11 31.78 23.19
CA LEU A 452 1.10 31.71 22.16
C LEU A 452 1.78 31.85 20.80
N SER A 453 1.64 30.83 19.95
CA SER A 453 2.15 30.87 18.59
C SER A 453 1.14 30.26 17.62
N GLY A 454 1.14 30.73 16.39
CA GLY A 454 0.23 30.23 15.37
C GLY A 454 0.64 30.65 13.98
N SER A 455 -0.02 30.05 12.99
CA SER A 455 0.08 30.41 11.59
C SER A 455 -1.30 30.51 10.96
N VAL A 456 -1.45 31.42 10.01
CA VAL A 456 -2.65 31.58 9.20
C VAL A 456 -2.25 31.56 7.75
N ASP A 457 -2.90 30.71 6.95
CA ASP A 457 -2.63 30.53 5.54
C ASP A 457 -3.90 30.69 4.71
N TYR A 458 -3.78 31.41 3.61
CA TYR A 458 -4.72 31.38 2.50
C TYR A 458 -4.04 30.72 1.30
N PHE A 459 -4.65 29.67 0.75
CA PHE A 459 -4.09 28.98 -0.39
C PHE A 459 -5.14 28.77 -1.49
N ARG A 460 -4.66 28.74 -2.72
CA ARG A 460 -5.47 28.38 -3.89
C ARG A 460 -4.74 27.35 -4.73
N LYS A 461 -5.34 26.14 -4.79
CA LYS A 461 -4.81 25.02 -5.53
C LYS A 461 -5.64 24.74 -6.78
N SER A 462 -4.98 24.53 -7.91
CA SER A 462 -5.63 24.23 -9.19
C SER A 462 -4.86 23.15 -9.94
N THR A 463 -5.53 22.09 -10.36
CA THR A 463 -4.94 21.01 -11.15
C THR A 463 -5.45 21.07 -12.58
N LYS A 464 -4.55 20.96 -13.56
CA LYS A 464 -4.84 20.96 -15.00
C LYS A 464 -4.23 19.73 -15.67
N GLY A 465 -4.87 19.28 -16.76
CA GLY A 465 -4.38 18.15 -17.56
C GLY A 465 -4.63 16.78 -16.94
N TYR A 466 -5.47 16.69 -15.91
CA TYR A 466 -5.84 15.42 -15.30
C TYR A 466 -6.61 14.55 -16.30
N LEU A 467 -6.16 13.31 -16.48
CA LEU A 467 -6.82 12.34 -17.34
C LEU A 467 -8.05 11.77 -16.63
N THR A 468 -9.18 11.82 -17.31
CA THR A 468 -10.42 11.20 -16.85
C THR A 468 -11.05 10.43 -18.01
N SER A 469 -11.68 9.33 -17.70
CA SER A 469 -12.50 8.63 -18.69
C SER A 469 -13.73 9.49 -18.99
N PRO A 470 -14.06 9.75 -20.25
CA PRO A 470 -15.27 10.47 -20.59
C PRO A 470 -16.47 9.70 -20.07
N SER A 471 -17.32 10.37 -19.28
CA SER A 471 -18.54 9.77 -18.70
C SER A 471 -19.65 9.52 -19.73
N ALA A 472 -19.56 10.19 -20.88
CA ALA A 472 -20.44 9.96 -22.03
C ALA A 472 -19.62 10.21 -23.28
N VAL A 473 -19.50 9.20 -24.11
CA VAL A 473 -18.97 9.35 -25.45
C VAL A 473 -20.17 9.73 -26.32
N ALA A 474 -20.20 10.94 -26.78
CA ALA A 474 -21.20 11.37 -27.74
C ALA A 474 -20.92 10.75 -29.14
N TYR A 475 -20.80 9.42 -29.18
CA TYR A 475 -20.54 8.70 -30.43
C TYR A 475 -21.74 7.91 -30.90
N THR A 476 -22.80 8.57 -30.87
CA THR A 476 -23.95 8.18 -31.64
C THR A 476 -23.64 8.11 -33.15
N CYS A 477 -22.63 8.80 -33.66
CA CYS A 477 -22.28 8.75 -35.08
C CYS A 477 -21.65 7.43 -35.56
N LEU A 478 -20.97 6.67 -34.71
CA LEU A 478 -20.39 5.38 -35.12
C LEU A 478 -21.38 4.21 -35.05
N LEU A 479 -22.48 4.35 -34.31
CA LEU A 479 -23.56 3.37 -34.28
C LEU A 479 -24.52 3.48 -35.48
N TYR A 480 -24.43 4.57 -36.27
CA TYR A 480 -25.26 4.80 -37.45
C TYR A 480 -24.67 4.33 -38.78
N THR A 481 -23.53 3.66 -38.77
CA THR A 481 -22.93 3.13 -40.00
C THR A 481 -23.42 1.73 -40.41
N SER A 482 -24.33 1.14 -39.63
CA SER A 482 -25.05 -0.03 -40.06
C SER A 482 -26.32 0.42 -40.77
N PRO A 483 -26.46 0.25 -42.06
CA PRO A 483 -27.69 0.62 -42.78
C PRO A 483 -28.87 -0.13 -42.14
N SER A 484 -29.90 0.59 -41.81
CA SER A 484 -31.17 -0.01 -41.32
C SER A 484 -31.67 -1.02 -42.33
N PRO A 485 -32.13 -2.21 -41.91
CA PRO A 485 -32.79 -3.16 -42.80
C PRO A 485 -33.99 -2.61 -43.58
N ARG A 486 -34.42 -1.37 -43.26
CA ARG A 486 -35.54 -0.67 -43.93
C ARG A 486 -35.09 0.19 -45.11
N ASP A 487 -33.75 0.36 -45.30
CA ASP A 487 -33.21 1.17 -46.41
C ASP A 487 -32.71 0.31 -47.57
N ARG A 488 -33.25 -0.91 -47.68
CA ARG A 488 -33.10 -1.80 -48.84
C ARG A 488 -34.44 -1.96 -49.58
#